data_b8ee595aa5a2be396703b55ce8d2c984
#
_entry.id   b8ee595aa5a2be396703b55ce8d2c984
#
_cell.length_a   1.000
_cell.length_b   1.000
_cell.length_c   1.000
_cell.angle_alpha   90.00
_cell.angle_beta   90.00
_cell.angle_gamma   90.00
#
_symmetry.space_group_name_H-M   'P 1'
#
loop_
_entity.id
_entity.type
_entity.pdbx_description
1 polymer ?
#
loop_
_entity_poly.entity_id
_entity_poly.type
_entity_poly.pdbx_seq_one_letter_code
_entity_poly.pdbx_strand_id
1 'polypeptide(L)'
;LSYTAKTGRSNDFYVFNYGDENGFVIVSADLRTKQSVLAYSDQGSFNDEFIPSNVEKILTFYREQIEAVRHSRAGAAAQSGRNGVPEVIVKPLIRTVWDQDPPFNLLCPIDKETGLRSLTGCMATAMAQTMNYWEWPARGQGLHFNTRDTTLCVNFDESVYDWDNMIEDYSLGGTAEQEAAVQRLMYDCGIAINTTYGSSASAAYLSDVQKAIITYFDYASSAKMIQHKDCESEWDNILKQELDAGRPILYGGYTLDRTIGHAFICDGYDSQDYFHYNFGWNGYCDGFYLSSAIDLK
;
A
#
# COMPACT_ATOMS: atom_id res chain seq x y z
N LEU A 1 -2.32 -27.75 2.59
CA LEU A 1 -3.07 -26.56 3.02
C LEU A 1 -3.02 -26.50 4.53
N SER A 2 -2.26 -25.59 5.09
CA SER A 2 -2.36 -25.25 6.52
C SER A 2 -3.45 -24.20 6.66
N TYR A 3 -4.40 -24.44 7.57
CA TYR A 3 -5.41 -23.46 7.94
C TYR A 3 -4.84 -22.56 9.02
N THR A 4 -4.73 -21.28 8.76
CA THR A 4 -4.38 -20.31 9.78
C THR A 4 -5.54 -19.33 9.96
N ALA A 5 -6.13 -19.42 11.13
CA ALA A 5 -6.77 -18.36 11.87
C ALA A 5 -8.13 -17.82 11.47
N LYS A 6 -8.87 -17.77 12.51
CA LYS A 6 -10.03 -16.88 12.68
C LYS A 6 -9.53 -15.50 13.10
N THR A 7 -9.58 -14.53 12.25
CA THR A 7 -9.37 -13.13 12.64
C THR A 7 -10.71 -12.54 13.09
N GLY A 8 -10.90 -12.37 14.40
CA GLY A 8 -12.05 -11.67 14.99
C GLY A 8 -13.14 -12.56 15.59
N ARG A 9 -14.05 -11.93 16.32
CA ARG A 9 -15.18 -12.57 17.03
C ARG A 9 -16.32 -13.04 16.13
N SER A 10 -16.29 -12.75 14.82
CA SER A 10 -17.26 -13.19 13.83
C SER A 10 -16.57 -14.02 12.74
N ASN A 11 -17.23 -15.09 12.29
CA ASN A 11 -16.74 -15.93 11.19
C ASN A 11 -17.07 -15.26 9.84
N ASP A 12 -16.42 -14.13 9.51
CA ASP A 12 -16.75 -13.37 8.31
C ASP A 12 -15.97 -13.86 7.11
N PHE A 13 -14.75 -14.35 7.33
CA PHE A 13 -13.91 -14.96 6.30
C PHE A 13 -12.93 -15.96 6.91
N TYR A 14 -12.34 -16.78 6.05
CA TYR A 14 -11.30 -17.75 6.37
C TYR A 14 -10.05 -17.45 5.59
N VAL A 15 -8.89 -17.62 6.20
CA VAL A 15 -7.59 -17.51 5.54
C VAL A 15 -6.97 -18.90 5.41
N PHE A 16 -6.46 -19.20 4.23
CA PHE A 16 -5.75 -20.43 3.93
C PHE A 16 -4.38 -20.10 3.37
N ASN A 17 -3.31 -20.55 3.99
CA ASN A 17 -1.97 -20.46 3.47
C ASN A 17 -1.60 -21.74 2.70
N TYR A 18 -0.81 -21.57 1.65
CA TYR A 18 -0.21 -22.66 0.90
C TYR A 18 1.28 -22.77 1.25
N GLY A 19 1.62 -23.71 2.16
CA GLY A 19 2.98 -23.77 2.73
C GLY A 19 3.29 -22.55 3.59
N ASP A 20 4.57 -22.29 3.78
CA ASP A 20 5.03 -21.21 4.64
C ASP A 20 5.20 -19.89 3.88
N GLU A 21 5.49 -19.96 2.55
CA GLU A 21 5.81 -18.77 1.74
C GLU A 21 5.26 -18.87 0.28
N ASN A 22 4.30 -19.78 0.01
CA ASN A 22 3.84 -20.05 -1.37
C ASN A 22 2.46 -19.44 -1.67
N GLY A 23 2.05 -18.45 -0.88
CA GLY A 23 0.82 -17.72 -1.09
C GLY A 23 -0.28 -18.02 -0.10
N PHE A 24 -1.35 -17.23 -0.21
CA PHE A 24 -2.54 -17.35 0.63
C PHE A 24 -3.82 -17.10 -0.16
N VAL A 25 -4.95 -17.49 0.41
CA VAL A 25 -6.28 -17.11 -0.07
C VAL A 25 -7.19 -16.74 1.10
N ILE A 26 -7.95 -15.66 0.93
CA ILE A 26 -8.98 -15.20 1.88
C ILE A 26 -10.34 -15.49 1.26
N VAL A 27 -11.18 -16.24 1.96
CA VAL A 27 -12.46 -16.71 1.47
C VAL A 27 -13.58 -16.21 2.37
N SER A 28 -14.63 -15.62 1.80
CA SER A 28 -15.81 -15.20 2.55
C SER A 28 -16.51 -16.39 3.22
N ALA A 29 -16.98 -16.17 4.45
CA ALA A 29 -17.84 -17.12 5.15
C ALA A 29 -19.32 -16.92 4.80
N ASP A 30 -19.68 -15.96 3.94
CA ASP A 30 -21.04 -15.68 3.51
C ASP A 30 -21.17 -15.80 1.98
N LEU A 31 -22.10 -16.62 1.52
CA LEU A 31 -22.33 -16.90 0.10
C LEU A 31 -22.99 -15.73 -0.66
N ARG A 32 -23.35 -14.66 0.02
CA ARG A 32 -23.97 -13.47 -0.58
C ARG A 32 -22.96 -12.40 -1.00
N THR A 33 -21.68 -12.64 -0.77
CA THR A 33 -20.61 -11.78 -1.30
C THR A 33 -20.51 -11.88 -2.82
N LYS A 34 -19.98 -10.83 -3.46
CA LYS A 34 -19.78 -10.74 -4.93
C LYS A 34 -18.97 -11.92 -5.46
N GLN A 35 -17.93 -12.30 -4.73
CA GLN A 35 -17.07 -13.44 -4.98
C GLN A 35 -16.84 -14.21 -3.68
N SER A 36 -16.65 -15.53 -3.75
CA SER A 36 -16.27 -16.33 -2.57
C SER A 36 -14.85 -16.02 -2.12
N VAL A 37 -13.92 -15.85 -3.05
CA VAL A 37 -12.56 -15.40 -2.77
C VAL A 37 -12.58 -13.88 -2.62
N LEU A 38 -12.03 -13.37 -1.54
CA LEU A 38 -11.91 -11.92 -1.26
C LEU A 38 -10.53 -11.39 -1.61
N ALA A 39 -9.49 -12.23 -1.42
CA ALA A 39 -8.13 -11.91 -1.76
C ALA A 39 -7.31 -13.16 -1.99
N TYR A 40 -6.20 -13.05 -2.74
CA TYR A 40 -5.23 -14.12 -2.93
C TYR A 40 -3.83 -13.56 -3.26
N SER A 41 -2.82 -14.36 -2.97
CA SER A 41 -1.44 -14.15 -3.40
C SER A 41 -0.82 -15.48 -3.78
N ASP A 42 0.12 -15.49 -4.70
CA ASP A 42 0.95 -16.64 -5.05
C ASP A 42 2.33 -16.60 -4.36
N GLN A 43 2.54 -15.62 -3.48
CA GLN A 43 3.77 -15.41 -2.74
C GLN A 43 3.48 -15.11 -1.26
N GLY A 44 4.46 -15.35 -0.40
CA GLY A 44 4.37 -15.08 1.03
C GLY A 44 3.32 -15.92 1.75
N SER A 45 2.98 -15.51 2.94
CA SER A 45 1.93 -16.12 3.76
C SER A 45 1.17 -15.05 4.53
N PHE A 46 -0.01 -15.39 5.00
CA PHE A 46 -0.82 -14.50 5.84
C PHE A 46 -0.75 -14.99 7.30
N ASN A 47 -0.18 -14.17 8.18
CA ASN A 47 -0.07 -14.46 9.61
C ASN A 47 -1.01 -13.54 10.40
N ASP A 48 -1.87 -14.12 11.24
CA ASP A 48 -2.81 -13.37 12.07
C ASP A 48 -2.21 -12.77 13.35
N GLU A 49 -1.01 -13.19 13.72
CA GLU A 49 -0.28 -12.59 14.85
C GLU A 49 0.23 -11.18 14.54
N PHE A 50 0.46 -10.90 13.26
CA PHE A 50 0.86 -9.58 12.78
C PHE A 50 0.14 -9.27 11.47
N ILE A 51 -0.88 -8.41 11.51
CA ILE A 51 -1.57 -7.91 10.32
C ILE A 51 -1.21 -6.43 10.16
N PRO A 52 -0.57 -6.05 9.04
CA PRO A 52 -0.33 -4.64 8.76
C PRO A 52 -1.63 -3.85 8.82
N SER A 53 -1.55 -2.66 9.38
CA SER A 53 -2.74 -1.86 9.67
C SER A 53 -3.53 -1.42 8.43
N ASN A 54 -2.89 -1.34 7.26
CA ASN A 54 -3.54 -1.11 5.98
C ASN A 54 -4.32 -2.36 5.51
N VAL A 55 -3.76 -3.56 5.70
CA VAL A 55 -4.44 -4.83 5.41
C VAL A 55 -5.62 -5.05 6.35
N GLU A 56 -5.43 -4.82 7.66
CA GLU A 56 -6.50 -4.93 8.66
C GLU A 56 -7.72 -4.09 8.29
N LYS A 57 -7.52 -2.95 7.62
CA LYS A 57 -8.61 -2.09 7.17
C LYS A 57 -9.36 -2.64 5.99
N ILE A 58 -8.68 -3.22 5.00
CA ILE A 58 -9.35 -3.92 3.91
C ILE A 58 -10.20 -5.06 4.50
N LEU A 59 -9.66 -5.81 5.44
CA LEU A 59 -10.39 -6.88 6.12
C LEU A 59 -11.57 -6.36 6.95
N THR A 60 -11.41 -5.22 7.61
CA THR A 60 -12.50 -4.57 8.36
C THR A 60 -13.59 -4.09 7.41
N PHE A 61 -13.24 -3.51 6.28
CA PHE A 61 -14.17 -3.12 5.24
C PHE A 61 -14.96 -4.33 4.70
N TYR A 62 -14.30 -5.46 4.45
CA TYR A 62 -15.00 -6.70 4.09
C TYR A 62 -15.97 -7.18 5.18
N ARG A 63 -15.57 -7.13 6.46
CA ARG A 63 -16.46 -7.50 7.59
C ARG A 63 -17.72 -6.65 7.61
N GLU A 64 -17.58 -5.33 7.53
CA GLU A 64 -18.70 -4.39 7.54
C GLU A 64 -19.68 -4.66 6.39
N GLN A 65 -19.16 -4.95 5.19
CA GLN A 65 -19.97 -5.29 4.03
C GLN A 65 -20.68 -6.63 4.20
N ILE A 66 -19.99 -7.66 4.69
CA ILE A 66 -20.57 -8.99 4.96
C ILE A 66 -21.66 -8.89 6.04
N GLU A 67 -21.43 -8.12 7.10
CA GLU A 67 -22.45 -7.87 8.14
C GLU A 67 -23.67 -7.13 7.57
N ALA A 68 -23.46 -6.12 6.75
CA ALA A 68 -24.56 -5.40 6.11
C ALA A 68 -25.44 -6.33 5.26
N VAL A 69 -24.82 -7.25 4.50
CA VAL A 69 -25.54 -8.27 3.72
C VAL A 69 -26.28 -9.26 4.61
N ARG A 70 -25.70 -9.68 5.74
CA ARG A 70 -26.36 -10.59 6.71
C ARG A 70 -27.62 -9.98 7.32
N HIS A 71 -27.61 -8.68 7.56
CA HIS A 71 -28.77 -7.96 8.11
C HIS A 71 -29.77 -7.52 7.04
N SER A 72 -29.39 -7.57 5.75
CA SER A 72 -30.31 -7.27 4.67
C SER A 72 -31.32 -8.43 4.50
N ARG A 73 -32.60 -8.08 4.24
CA ARG A 73 -33.64 -9.06 3.85
C ARG A 73 -33.52 -9.47 2.38
N ALA A 74 -32.54 -8.96 1.65
CA ALA A 74 -32.31 -9.36 0.27
C ALA A 74 -31.90 -10.84 0.25
N GLY A 75 -32.65 -11.64 -0.49
CA GLY A 75 -32.29 -13.04 -0.74
C GLY A 75 -30.88 -13.15 -1.30
N ALA A 76 -30.25 -14.31 -1.10
CA ALA A 76 -28.94 -14.59 -1.65
C ALA A 76 -28.93 -14.20 -3.15
N ALA A 77 -28.19 -13.17 -3.51
CA ALA A 77 -27.83 -12.97 -4.88
C ALA A 77 -27.09 -14.25 -5.31
N ALA A 78 -27.54 -14.87 -6.37
CA ALA A 78 -26.83 -16.01 -6.92
C ALA A 78 -25.39 -15.53 -7.17
N GLN A 79 -24.45 -16.21 -6.58
CA GLN A 79 -23.04 -15.96 -6.90
C GLN A 79 -22.93 -16.06 -8.42
N SER A 80 -22.64 -14.97 -9.08
CA SER A 80 -22.16 -15.00 -10.46
C SER A 80 -20.72 -15.50 -10.42
N GLY A 81 -20.57 -16.74 -9.93
CA GLY A 81 -19.27 -17.39 -9.89
C GLY A 81 -18.69 -17.39 -11.31
N ARG A 82 -17.76 -16.52 -11.60
CA ARG A 82 -16.88 -16.69 -12.74
C ARG A 82 -16.03 -17.92 -12.40
N ASN A 83 -16.47 -19.07 -12.93
CA ASN A 83 -15.77 -20.35 -12.76
C ASN A 83 -14.47 -20.27 -13.56
N GLY A 84 -13.34 -20.18 -12.91
CA GLY A 84 -12.02 -20.18 -13.52
C GLY A 84 -10.96 -19.54 -12.63
N VAL A 85 -9.72 -19.92 -12.84
CA VAL A 85 -8.59 -19.21 -12.25
C VAL A 85 -8.50 -17.84 -12.92
N PRO A 86 -8.42 -16.73 -12.16
CA PRO A 86 -8.26 -15.41 -12.75
C PRO A 86 -7.03 -15.35 -13.64
N GLU A 87 -7.16 -14.72 -14.80
CA GLU A 87 -6.02 -14.40 -15.65
C GLU A 87 -5.49 -13.02 -15.24
N VAL A 88 -4.22 -12.93 -14.90
CA VAL A 88 -3.55 -11.67 -14.59
C VAL A 88 -3.45 -10.84 -15.87
N ILE A 89 -4.12 -9.70 -15.92
CA ILE A 89 -4.13 -8.78 -17.07
C ILE A 89 -2.93 -7.86 -17.02
N VAL A 90 -2.73 -7.19 -15.87
CA VAL A 90 -1.53 -6.40 -15.58
C VAL A 90 -0.84 -7.02 -14.38
N LYS A 91 0.37 -7.54 -14.61
CA LYS A 91 1.22 -8.07 -13.53
C LYS A 91 1.63 -6.93 -12.58
N PRO A 92 1.94 -7.23 -11.32
CA PRO A 92 2.50 -6.24 -10.41
C PRO A 92 3.65 -5.47 -11.07
N LEU A 93 3.50 -4.14 -11.15
CA LEU A 93 4.49 -3.26 -11.77
C LEU A 93 5.65 -2.99 -10.82
N ILE A 94 5.35 -2.86 -9.53
CA ILE A 94 6.35 -2.63 -8.47
C ILE A 94 7.03 -3.95 -8.13
N ARG A 95 8.35 -3.97 -8.16
CA ARG A 95 9.17 -5.13 -7.80
C ARG A 95 9.80 -5.00 -6.42
N THR A 96 9.86 -3.77 -5.90
CA THR A 96 10.44 -3.52 -4.58
C THR A 96 9.51 -4.04 -3.48
N VAL A 97 10.10 -4.72 -2.50
CA VAL A 97 9.42 -5.20 -1.29
C VAL A 97 9.95 -4.43 -0.07
N TRP A 98 9.88 -3.10 -0.13
CA TRP A 98 10.44 -2.24 0.89
C TRP A 98 9.56 -2.11 2.12
N ASP A 99 10.18 -1.70 3.24
CA ASP A 99 9.56 -1.58 4.55
C ASP A 99 9.75 -0.16 5.13
N GLN A 100 9.29 0.03 6.35
CA GLN A 100 9.38 1.29 7.09
C GLN A 100 10.44 1.28 8.18
N ASP A 101 10.96 0.10 8.50
CA ASP A 101 11.99 -0.20 9.51
C ASP A 101 13.41 -0.19 8.92
N PRO A 102 14.48 -0.50 9.68
CA PRO A 102 15.80 -0.62 9.12
C PRO A 102 15.89 -1.64 7.97
N PRO A 103 16.64 -1.35 6.89
CA PRO A 103 17.58 -0.21 6.78
C PRO A 103 16.93 1.11 6.33
N PHE A 104 15.66 1.14 5.97
CA PHE A 104 15.00 2.25 5.29
C PHE A 104 14.93 3.53 6.12
N ASN A 105 14.78 3.44 7.42
CA ASN A 105 14.51 4.56 8.33
C ASN A 105 15.76 5.14 9.03
N LEU A 106 16.96 4.73 8.68
CA LEU A 106 18.15 5.10 9.47
C LEU A 106 18.48 6.60 9.43
N LEU A 107 17.96 7.35 8.45
CA LEU A 107 18.03 8.82 8.42
C LEU A 107 16.85 9.51 9.13
N CYS A 108 15.79 8.79 9.45
CA CYS A 108 14.65 9.35 10.16
C CYS A 108 15.04 9.84 11.57
N PRO A 109 14.37 10.84 12.14
CA PRO A 109 14.70 11.37 13.46
C PRO A 109 14.46 10.34 14.57
N ILE A 110 15.10 10.56 15.70
CA ILE A 110 14.81 9.83 16.95
C ILE A 110 13.51 10.41 17.54
N ASP A 111 12.56 9.55 17.83
CA ASP A 111 11.36 9.89 18.57
C ASP A 111 11.75 10.32 19.99
N LYS A 112 11.39 11.55 20.36
CA LYS A 112 11.80 12.17 21.62
C LYS A 112 11.13 11.55 22.86
N GLU A 113 9.98 10.90 22.66
CA GLU A 113 9.21 10.28 23.75
C GLU A 113 9.75 8.89 24.08
N THR A 114 10.14 8.12 23.06
CA THR A 114 10.55 6.72 23.23
C THR A 114 12.07 6.53 23.18
N GLY A 115 12.80 7.46 22.59
CA GLY A 115 14.23 7.33 22.31
C GLY A 115 14.58 6.36 21.17
N LEU A 116 13.55 5.84 20.45
CA LEU A 116 13.72 4.93 19.33
C LEU A 116 13.74 5.68 18.00
N ARG A 117 14.25 5.03 16.94
CA ARG A 117 14.21 5.55 15.59
C ARG A 117 12.76 5.60 15.08
N SER A 118 12.34 6.72 14.50
CA SER A 118 11.03 6.83 13.86
C SER A 118 10.96 5.98 12.59
N LEU A 119 9.76 5.48 12.27
CA LEU A 119 9.48 4.81 11.01
C LEU A 119 9.51 5.81 9.84
N THR A 120 9.75 5.34 8.61
CA THR A 120 9.63 6.17 7.39
C THR A 120 8.19 6.68 7.21
N GLY A 121 7.21 5.84 7.54
CA GLY A 121 5.78 6.05 7.33
C GLY A 121 5.31 5.52 5.97
N CYS A 122 4.13 4.91 5.96
CA CYS A 122 3.57 4.25 4.78
C CYS A 122 3.49 5.15 3.53
N MET A 123 3.23 6.45 3.73
CA MET A 123 3.13 7.42 2.63
C MET A 123 4.49 7.65 1.96
N ALA A 124 5.55 7.84 2.76
CA ALA A 124 6.91 8.01 2.25
C ALA A 124 7.41 6.73 1.57
N THR A 125 7.12 5.56 2.15
CA THR A 125 7.47 4.26 1.56
C THR A 125 6.77 4.02 0.23
N ALA A 126 5.45 4.24 0.14
CA ALA A 126 4.71 4.09 -1.12
C ALA A 126 5.20 5.08 -2.19
N MET A 127 5.48 6.33 -1.80
CA MET A 127 6.04 7.34 -2.69
C MET A 127 7.43 6.93 -3.20
N ALA A 128 8.32 6.48 -2.32
CA ALA A 128 9.68 6.07 -2.66
C ALA A 128 9.69 4.85 -3.62
N GLN A 129 8.86 3.83 -3.38
CA GLN A 129 8.72 2.67 -4.27
C GLN A 129 8.18 3.08 -5.65
N THR A 130 7.19 4.01 -5.69
CA THR A 130 6.68 4.55 -6.96
C THR A 130 7.78 5.32 -7.71
N MET A 131 8.59 6.10 -7.01
CA MET A 131 9.71 6.83 -7.62
C MET A 131 10.81 5.89 -8.11
N ASN A 132 11.09 4.82 -7.37
CA ASN A 132 12.04 3.78 -7.80
C ASN A 132 11.57 3.07 -9.08
N TYR A 133 10.29 2.77 -9.22
CA TYR A 133 9.74 2.19 -10.44
C TYR A 133 10.04 3.04 -11.69
N TRP A 134 10.00 4.38 -11.54
CA TRP A 134 10.30 5.31 -12.63
C TRP A 134 11.79 5.65 -12.76
N GLU A 135 12.61 5.31 -11.75
CA GLU A 135 14.00 5.76 -11.62
C GLU A 135 14.12 7.29 -11.84
N TRP A 136 13.17 8.04 -11.25
CA TRP A 136 13.03 9.47 -11.47
C TRP A 136 12.73 10.25 -10.17
N PRO A 137 13.31 11.48 -10.02
CA PRO A 137 14.31 12.13 -10.86
C PRO A 137 15.74 11.67 -10.53
N ALA A 138 16.72 12.02 -11.35
CA ALA A 138 18.12 11.79 -10.99
C ALA A 138 18.57 12.69 -9.83
N ARG A 139 17.94 13.85 -9.65
CA ARG A 139 18.21 14.83 -8.58
C ARG A 139 16.92 15.55 -8.21
N GLY A 140 16.77 15.85 -6.92
CA GLY A 140 15.69 16.73 -6.44
C GLY A 140 15.97 18.21 -6.74
N GLN A 141 15.05 19.08 -6.36
CA GLN A 141 15.16 20.53 -6.54
C GLN A 141 14.56 21.32 -5.37
N GLY A 142 15.20 22.43 -5.01
CA GLY A 142 14.75 23.37 -4.00
C GLY A 142 15.09 22.97 -2.56
N LEU A 143 14.59 23.73 -1.61
CA LEU A 143 14.80 23.56 -0.17
C LEU A 143 13.45 23.48 0.52
N HIS A 144 13.28 22.53 1.43
CA HIS A 144 12.09 22.41 2.24
C HIS A 144 12.40 22.14 3.71
N PHE A 145 11.67 22.84 4.57
CA PHE A 145 11.62 22.57 6.01
C PHE A 145 10.30 21.84 6.31
N ASN A 146 10.38 20.75 7.02
CA ASN A 146 9.18 20.02 7.45
C ASN A 146 8.32 20.95 8.32
N THR A 147 7.09 21.21 7.91
CA THR A 147 6.22 22.20 8.58
C THR A 147 5.73 21.74 9.95
N ARG A 148 5.90 20.47 10.31
CA ARG A 148 5.51 19.88 11.60
C ARG A 148 6.68 19.75 12.58
N ASP A 149 7.91 19.71 12.05
CA ASP A 149 9.15 19.84 12.82
C ASP A 149 10.17 20.60 11.97
N THR A 150 10.24 21.91 12.16
CA THR A 150 11.12 22.81 11.38
C THR A 150 12.61 22.61 11.64
N THR A 151 12.99 21.74 12.58
CA THR A 151 14.39 21.31 12.74
C THR A 151 14.82 20.31 11.67
N LEU A 152 13.86 19.71 10.96
CA LEU A 152 14.08 18.78 9.88
C LEU A 152 13.94 19.49 8.54
N CYS A 153 14.96 19.39 7.71
CA CYS A 153 14.97 19.99 6.38
C CYS A 153 15.79 19.18 5.39
N VAL A 154 15.49 19.37 4.11
CA VAL A 154 16.27 18.81 2.99
C VAL A 154 16.52 19.93 1.98
N ASN A 155 17.77 20.08 1.58
CA ASN A 155 18.15 20.79 0.37
C ASN A 155 18.14 19.81 -0.79
N PHE A 156 17.03 19.73 -1.51
CA PHE A 156 16.84 18.78 -2.61
C PHE A 156 17.79 19.04 -3.78
N ASP A 157 18.32 20.27 -3.94
CA ASP A 157 19.35 20.57 -4.95
C ASP A 157 20.65 19.77 -4.73
N GLU A 158 20.88 19.28 -3.52
CA GLU A 158 22.03 18.45 -3.16
C GLU A 158 21.69 16.93 -3.15
N SER A 159 20.41 16.57 -3.25
CA SER A 159 19.97 15.17 -3.25
C SER A 159 20.12 14.56 -4.63
N VAL A 160 21.00 13.58 -4.74
CA VAL A 160 21.18 12.73 -5.93
C VAL A 160 20.64 11.35 -5.60
N TYR A 161 19.79 10.81 -6.44
CA TYR A 161 19.18 9.49 -6.26
C TYR A 161 19.93 8.46 -7.10
N ASP A 162 20.59 7.55 -6.41
CA ASP A 162 21.41 6.48 -6.99
C ASP A 162 20.55 5.24 -7.21
N TRP A 163 19.76 5.28 -8.29
CA TRP A 163 18.77 4.23 -8.62
C TRP A 163 19.41 2.86 -8.80
N ASP A 164 20.62 2.79 -9.38
CA ASP A 164 21.35 1.54 -9.61
C ASP A 164 21.74 0.82 -8.30
N ASN A 165 21.86 1.57 -7.19
CA ASN A 165 22.14 1.04 -5.87
C ASN A 165 20.88 0.82 -5.01
N MET A 166 19.67 1.08 -5.52
CA MET A 166 18.42 0.78 -4.81
C MET A 166 17.92 -0.60 -5.20
N ILE A 167 18.25 -1.64 -4.41
CA ILE A 167 17.85 -3.02 -4.68
C ILE A 167 16.37 -3.27 -4.36
N GLU A 168 15.78 -4.27 -5.00
CA GLU A 168 14.38 -4.60 -4.87
C GLU A 168 14.02 -5.15 -3.49
N ASP A 169 14.91 -5.92 -2.88
CA ASP A 169 14.69 -6.66 -1.62
C ASP A 169 15.90 -6.51 -0.68
N TYR A 170 15.65 -6.01 0.52
CA TYR A 170 16.64 -5.85 1.60
C TYR A 170 16.49 -6.89 2.71
N SER A 171 15.70 -7.94 2.55
CA SER A 171 15.47 -8.97 3.58
C SER A 171 16.77 -9.69 4.00
N LEU A 172 17.74 -9.78 3.09
CA LEU A 172 19.08 -10.32 3.36
C LEU A 172 20.13 -9.22 3.65
N GLY A 173 19.68 -7.97 3.83
CA GLY A 173 20.54 -6.79 3.95
C GLY A 173 21.05 -6.27 2.61
N GLY A 174 21.71 -5.12 2.64
CA GLY A 174 22.35 -4.49 1.49
C GLY A 174 23.82 -4.14 1.78
N THR A 175 24.56 -3.70 0.76
CA THR A 175 25.85 -3.01 1.00
C THR A 175 25.60 -1.63 1.61
N ALA A 176 26.63 -1.03 2.18
CA ALA A 176 26.50 0.32 2.77
C ALA A 176 26.03 1.36 1.75
N GLU A 177 26.44 1.23 0.47
CA GLU A 177 26.04 2.10 -0.62
C GLU A 177 24.55 1.89 -0.98
N GLN A 178 24.09 0.64 -1.03
CA GLN A 178 22.70 0.28 -1.31
C GLN A 178 21.75 0.79 -0.21
N GLU A 179 22.14 0.57 1.03
CA GLU A 179 21.37 1.07 2.18
C GLU A 179 21.34 2.60 2.22
N ALA A 180 22.47 3.27 1.96
CA ALA A 180 22.53 4.73 1.94
C ALA A 180 21.66 5.33 0.82
N ALA A 181 21.59 4.68 -0.35
CA ALA A 181 20.76 5.12 -1.47
C ALA A 181 19.28 5.11 -1.12
N VAL A 182 18.77 3.99 -0.60
CA VAL A 182 17.33 3.88 -0.24
C VAL A 182 16.98 4.76 0.96
N GLN A 183 17.85 4.87 1.96
CA GLN A 183 17.66 5.75 3.12
C GLN A 183 17.50 7.21 2.72
N ARG A 184 18.35 7.69 1.77
CA ARG A 184 18.26 9.05 1.24
C ARG A 184 16.90 9.30 0.61
N LEU A 185 16.46 8.43 -0.29
CA LEU A 185 15.17 8.57 -0.95
C LEU A 185 14.00 8.56 0.06
N MET A 186 14.00 7.61 1.00
CA MET A 186 12.96 7.49 2.03
C MET A 186 12.86 8.74 2.91
N TYR A 187 14.01 9.25 3.36
CA TYR A 187 14.06 10.45 4.19
C TYR A 187 13.58 11.68 3.42
N ASP A 188 14.07 11.86 2.19
CA ASP A 188 13.69 12.98 1.35
C ASP A 188 12.20 12.99 1.04
N CYS A 189 11.61 11.82 0.70
CA CYS A 189 10.17 11.66 0.56
C CYS A 189 9.42 12.09 1.82
N GLY A 190 9.87 11.61 2.98
CA GLY A 190 9.23 11.93 4.26
C GLY A 190 9.26 13.41 4.62
N ILE A 191 10.39 14.10 4.36
CA ILE A 191 10.50 15.55 4.58
C ILE A 191 9.61 16.31 3.59
N ALA A 192 9.63 15.94 2.31
CA ALA A 192 8.86 16.59 1.25
C ALA A 192 7.35 16.62 1.53
N ILE A 193 6.83 15.57 2.17
CA ILE A 193 5.41 15.42 2.49
C ILE A 193 5.06 15.83 3.93
N ASN A 194 5.95 16.54 4.63
CA ASN A 194 5.72 17.00 6.00
C ASN A 194 5.35 15.87 6.96
N THR A 195 6.07 14.75 6.95
CA THR A 195 5.80 13.62 7.84
C THR A 195 5.90 14.03 9.30
N THR A 196 4.87 13.69 10.09
CA THR A 196 4.96 13.66 11.54
C THR A 196 5.58 12.34 11.92
N TYR A 197 6.84 12.38 12.35
CA TYR A 197 7.62 11.20 12.66
C TYR A 197 7.32 10.65 14.06
N GLY A 198 7.26 9.33 14.18
CA GLY A 198 7.13 8.60 15.44
C GLY A 198 7.65 7.17 15.32
N SER A 199 8.06 6.60 16.45
CA SER A 199 8.66 5.26 16.49
C SER A 199 7.65 4.12 16.35
N SER A 200 6.38 4.37 16.64
CA SER A 200 5.29 3.39 16.48
C SER A 200 4.47 3.62 15.20
N ALA A 201 4.42 4.86 14.72
CA ALA A 201 3.77 5.23 13.47
C ALA A 201 4.25 6.62 13.03
N SER A 202 4.49 6.78 11.73
CA SER A 202 4.75 8.07 11.10
C SER A 202 3.62 8.39 10.12
N ALA A 203 3.15 9.65 10.09
CA ALA A 203 1.95 10.05 9.37
C ALA A 203 2.17 11.28 8.48
N ALA A 204 1.56 11.25 7.29
CA ALA A 204 1.51 12.37 6.35
C ALA A 204 0.14 12.41 5.66
N TYR A 205 -0.18 13.50 4.97
CA TYR A 205 -1.40 13.60 4.16
C TYR A 205 -1.13 13.29 2.70
N LEU A 206 -2.04 12.54 2.05
CA LEU A 206 -1.95 12.23 0.63
C LEU A 206 -1.93 13.50 -0.25
N SER A 207 -2.60 14.57 0.17
CA SER A 207 -2.55 15.87 -0.51
C SER A 207 -1.16 16.50 -0.57
N ASP A 208 -0.29 16.19 0.40
CA ASP A 208 1.08 16.69 0.41
C ASP A 208 1.95 15.97 -0.64
N VAL A 209 1.62 14.70 -0.97
CA VAL A 209 2.35 13.93 -1.99
C VAL A 209 2.25 14.59 -3.36
N GLN A 210 1.03 14.93 -3.82
CA GLN A 210 0.85 15.58 -5.12
C GLN A 210 1.69 16.85 -5.24
N LYS A 211 1.70 17.67 -4.20
CA LYS A 211 2.49 18.90 -4.17
C LYS A 211 3.98 18.59 -4.16
N ALA A 212 4.40 17.62 -3.37
CA ALA A 212 5.81 17.27 -3.20
C ALA A 212 6.43 16.74 -4.50
N ILE A 213 5.76 15.80 -5.20
CA ILE A 213 6.31 15.21 -6.44
C ILE A 213 6.49 16.26 -7.54
N ILE A 214 5.58 17.24 -7.63
CA ILE A 214 5.68 18.33 -8.61
C ILE A 214 6.75 19.34 -8.21
N THR A 215 6.83 19.68 -6.91
CA THR A 215 7.68 20.79 -6.44
C THR A 215 9.14 20.37 -6.30
N TYR A 216 9.41 19.17 -5.75
CA TYR A 216 10.74 18.75 -5.36
C TYR A 216 11.32 17.63 -6.22
N PHE A 217 10.49 16.90 -6.95
CA PHE A 217 10.89 15.70 -7.69
C PHE A 217 10.62 15.76 -9.19
N ASP A 218 10.37 16.95 -9.71
CA ASP A 218 10.24 17.22 -11.16
C ASP A 218 9.21 16.33 -11.90
N TYR A 219 8.16 15.89 -11.20
CA TYR A 219 7.04 15.21 -11.84
C TYR A 219 6.12 16.22 -12.55
N ALA A 220 5.41 15.74 -13.56
CA ALA A 220 4.53 16.57 -14.37
C ALA A 220 3.45 17.26 -13.52
N SER A 221 3.19 18.54 -13.82
CA SER A 221 2.12 19.33 -13.18
C SER A 221 0.71 18.77 -13.44
N SER A 222 0.57 17.81 -14.34
CA SER A 222 -0.67 17.05 -14.59
C SER A 222 -0.93 15.96 -13.54
N ALA A 223 0.03 15.66 -12.66
CA ALA A 223 -0.19 14.74 -11.55
C ALA A 223 -1.36 15.24 -10.68
N LYS A 224 -2.30 14.36 -10.39
CA LYS A 224 -3.52 14.73 -9.66
C LYS A 224 -3.97 13.65 -8.69
N MET A 225 -4.60 14.07 -7.63
CA MET A 225 -5.29 13.21 -6.68
C MET A 225 -6.76 13.09 -7.08
N ILE A 226 -7.28 11.87 -7.11
CA ILE A 226 -8.69 11.56 -7.38
C ILE A 226 -9.27 10.92 -6.12
N GLN A 227 -10.50 11.28 -5.75
CA GLN A 227 -11.19 10.69 -4.61
C GLN A 227 -12.32 9.77 -5.10
N HIS A 228 -12.39 8.56 -4.54
CA HIS A 228 -13.41 7.56 -4.86
C HIS A 228 -14.84 8.13 -4.85
N LYS A 229 -15.20 8.93 -3.84
CA LYS A 229 -16.53 9.56 -3.70
C LYS A 229 -16.95 10.46 -4.87
N ASP A 230 -15.99 10.94 -5.67
CA ASP A 230 -16.25 11.86 -6.79
C ASP A 230 -16.44 11.10 -8.12
N CYS A 231 -16.17 9.78 -8.13
CA CYS A 231 -16.20 8.94 -9.34
C CYS A 231 -16.50 7.45 -9.05
N GLU A 232 -17.39 7.16 -8.10
CA GLU A 232 -17.65 5.80 -7.60
C GLU A 232 -17.92 4.78 -8.72
N SER A 233 -18.78 5.13 -9.69
CA SER A 233 -19.13 4.23 -10.81
C SER A 233 -17.98 3.97 -11.79
N GLU A 234 -16.98 4.86 -11.83
CA GLU A 234 -15.86 4.79 -12.76
C GLU A 234 -14.55 4.38 -12.07
N TRP A 235 -14.58 4.15 -10.76
CA TRP A 235 -13.38 3.94 -9.97
C TRP A 235 -12.48 2.82 -10.50
N ASP A 236 -13.03 1.62 -10.66
CA ASP A 236 -12.27 0.47 -11.15
C ASP A 236 -11.76 0.71 -12.59
N ASN A 237 -12.54 1.41 -13.44
CA ASN A 237 -12.11 1.77 -14.80
C ASN A 237 -10.94 2.77 -14.77
N ILE A 238 -10.96 3.74 -13.86
CA ILE A 238 -9.85 4.70 -13.70
C ILE A 238 -8.57 3.97 -13.27
N LEU A 239 -8.67 3.07 -12.29
CA LEU A 239 -7.52 2.28 -11.84
C LEU A 239 -6.96 1.45 -13.01
N LYS A 240 -7.80 0.74 -13.75
CA LYS A 240 -7.38 -0.07 -14.89
C LYS A 240 -6.72 0.74 -15.98
N GLN A 241 -7.24 1.93 -16.32
CA GLN A 241 -6.64 2.82 -17.33
C GLN A 241 -5.22 3.26 -16.95
N GLU A 242 -4.97 3.53 -15.67
CA GLU A 242 -3.62 3.86 -15.21
C GLU A 242 -2.70 2.64 -15.28
N LEU A 243 -3.17 1.48 -14.82
CA LEU A 243 -2.41 0.24 -14.82
C LEU A 243 -2.12 -0.27 -16.24
N ASP A 244 -3.09 -0.20 -17.17
CA ASP A 244 -2.91 -0.54 -18.59
C ASP A 244 -1.85 0.34 -19.26
N ALA A 245 -1.71 1.58 -18.79
CA ALA A 245 -0.67 2.49 -19.26
C ALA A 245 0.67 2.34 -18.53
N GLY A 246 0.82 1.30 -17.69
CA GLY A 246 2.04 1.02 -16.93
C GLY A 246 2.31 2.05 -15.84
N ARG A 247 1.28 2.65 -15.26
CA ARG A 247 1.42 3.63 -14.19
C ARG A 247 0.92 3.08 -12.86
N PRO A 248 1.82 2.70 -11.94
CA PRO A 248 1.43 2.33 -10.58
C PRO A 248 0.79 3.52 -9.87
N ILE A 249 -0.20 3.24 -9.04
CA ILE A 249 -1.04 4.24 -8.41
C ILE A 249 -0.70 4.30 -6.92
N LEU A 250 -0.23 5.47 -6.44
CA LEU A 250 -0.13 5.70 -5.02
C LEU A 250 -1.55 5.81 -4.45
N TYR A 251 -1.94 4.81 -3.70
CA TYR A 251 -3.30 4.63 -3.19
C TYR A 251 -3.36 4.97 -1.71
N GLY A 252 -4.43 5.58 -1.27
CA GLY A 252 -4.64 5.90 0.14
C GLY A 252 -6.07 5.67 0.55
N GLY A 253 -6.25 5.04 1.69
CA GLY A 253 -7.55 4.82 2.32
C GLY A 253 -7.61 5.42 3.73
N TYR A 254 -8.80 5.86 4.12
CA TYR A 254 -9.11 6.30 5.48
C TYR A 254 -10.15 5.38 6.10
N THR A 255 -10.12 5.22 7.42
CA THR A 255 -11.25 4.66 8.16
C THR A 255 -12.50 5.50 7.96
N LEU A 256 -13.70 4.91 8.14
CA LEU A 256 -14.98 5.62 8.04
C LEU A 256 -15.02 6.85 8.96
N ASP A 257 -14.44 6.76 10.15
CA ASP A 257 -14.29 7.86 11.10
C ASP A 257 -13.15 8.84 10.76
N ARG A 258 -12.38 8.54 9.69
CA ARG A 258 -11.22 9.31 9.22
C ARG A 258 -10.11 9.51 10.25
N THR A 259 -10.04 8.68 11.26
CA THR A 259 -9.03 8.80 12.34
C THR A 259 -7.69 8.26 11.94
N ILE A 260 -7.65 7.26 11.05
CA ILE A 260 -6.41 6.62 10.60
C ILE A 260 -6.45 6.48 9.08
N GLY A 261 -5.40 6.96 8.43
CA GLY A 261 -5.14 6.80 6.99
C GLY A 261 -3.96 5.85 6.75
N HIS A 262 -3.98 5.11 5.66
CA HIS A 262 -2.84 4.33 5.20
C HIS A 262 -2.62 4.53 3.71
N ALA A 263 -1.34 4.54 3.33
CA ALA A 263 -0.91 4.54 1.95
C ALA A 263 -0.30 3.21 1.56
N PHE A 264 -0.51 2.83 0.33
CA PHE A 264 0.04 1.65 -0.32
C PHE A 264 0.02 1.88 -1.84
N ILE A 265 0.44 0.91 -2.63
CA ILE A 265 0.46 1.05 -4.08
C ILE A 265 -0.52 0.05 -4.68
N CYS A 266 -1.34 0.51 -5.64
CA CYS A 266 -2.10 -0.35 -6.53
C CYS A 266 -1.33 -0.43 -7.84
N ASP A 267 -0.92 -1.64 -8.23
CA ASP A 267 0.08 -1.80 -9.30
C ASP A 267 -0.18 -2.96 -10.26
N GLY A 268 -1.34 -3.61 -10.16
CA GLY A 268 -1.74 -4.68 -11.08
C GLY A 268 -3.22 -5.01 -10.94
N TYR A 269 -3.74 -5.83 -11.86
CA TYR A 269 -5.10 -6.35 -11.75
C TYR A 269 -5.30 -7.60 -12.62
N ASP A 270 -6.35 -8.36 -12.33
CA ASP A 270 -6.74 -9.56 -13.06
C ASP A 270 -8.08 -9.45 -13.81
N SER A 271 -8.46 -10.51 -14.52
CA SER A 271 -9.68 -10.58 -15.31
C SER A 271 -10.99 -10.64 -14.51
N GLN A 272 -10.90 -10.77 -13.19
CA GLN A 272 -12.05 -10.85 -12.28
C GLN A 272 -12.16 -9.64 -11.34
N ASP A 273 -11.43 -8.55 -11.65
CA ASP A 273 -11.46 -7.28 -10.93
C ASP A 273 -10.82 -7.34 -9.53
N TYR A 274 -9.82 -8.24 -9.34
CA TYR A 274 -8.92 -8.15 -8.20
C TYR A 274 -7.78 -7.23 -8.57
N PHE A 275 -7.50 -6.27 -7.69
CA PHE A 275 -6.37 -5.36 -7.83
C PHE A 275 -5.21 -5.80 -6.95
N HIS A 276 -4.01 -5.78 -7.50
CA HIS A 276 -2.80 -6.06 -6.74
C HIS A 276 -2.39 -4.83 -5.93
N TYR A 277 -2.05 -5.07 -4.66
CA TYR A 277 -1.57 -4.05 -3.75
C TYR A 277 -0.21 -4.44 -3.17
N ASN A 278 0.73 -3.47 -3.19
CA ASN A 278 1.98 -3.51 -2.44
C ASN A 278 1.80 -2.63 -1.20
N PHE A 279 1.84 -3.23 -0.04
CA PHE A 279 1.51 -2.56 1.23
C PHE A 279 2.69 -1.87 1.90
N GLY A 280 3.92 -2.06 1.39
CA GLY A 280 5.13 -1.44 1.96
C GLY A 280 5.52 -2.01 3.31
N TRP A 281 5.43 -3.35 3.47
CA TRP A 281 5.78 -4.13 4.66
C TRP A 281 6.59 -5.36 4.26
N ASN A 282 7.73 -5.15 3.59
CA ASN A 282 8.61 -6.22 3.15
C ASN A 282 7.90 -7.34 2.35
N GLY A 283 6.93 -6.94 1.48
CA GLY A 283 6.12 -7.87 0.69
C GLY A 283 5.03 -8.61 1.50
N TYR A 284 4.95 -8.36 2.80
CA TYR A 284 4.00 -9.05 3.66
C TYR A 284 2.55 -8.67 3.34
N CYS A 285 1.73 -9.67 3.10
CA CYS A 285 0.34 -9.56 2.64
C CYS A 285 0.16 -8.93 1.25
N ASP A 286 1.20 -8.64 0.49
CA ASP A 286 1.05 -8.18 -0.89
C ASP A 286 0.28 -9.22 -1.71
N GLY A 287 -0.64 -8.77 -2.56
CA GLY A 287 -1.50 -9.69 -3.30
C GLY A 287 -2.67 -9.01 -4.00
N PHE A 288 -3.55 -9.84 -4.54
CA PHE A 288 -4.74 -9.44 -5.27
C PHE A 288 -5.96 -9.42 -4.35
N TYR A 289 -6.66 -8.29 -4.29
CA TYR A 289 -7.79 -8.02 -3.41
C TYR A 289 -8.96 -7.47 -4.21
N LEU A 290 -10.18 -7.86 -3.86
CA LEU A 290 -11.38 -7.22 -4.40
C LEU A 290 -11.47 -5.77 -3.92
N SER A 291 -11.89 -4.86 -4.79
CA SER A 291 -12.21 -3.49 -4.42
C SER A 291 -13.43 -3.40 -3.49
N SER A 292 -14.34 -4.38 -3.56
CA SER A 292 -15.52 -4.50 -2.69
C SER A 292 -15.95 -5.97 -2.57
N ALA A 293 -16.33 -6.41 -1.37
CA ALA A 293 -16.85 -7.75 -1.13
C ALA A 293 -18.32 -7.93 -1.57
N ILE A 294 -19.03 -6.84 -1.86
CA ILE A 294 -20.43 -6.83 -2.30
C ILE A 294 -20.61 -6.00 -3.57
N ASP A 295 -21.67 -6.26 -4.33
CA ASP A 295 -22.07 -5.37 -5.41
C ASP A 295 -22.65 -4.07 -4.82
N LEU A 296 -21.97 -2.97 -5.07
CA LEU A 296 -22.46 -1.63 -4.76
C LEU A 296 -23.47 -1.24 -5.86
N LYS A 297 -24.76 -1.48 -5.63
CA LYS A 297 -25.87 -1.04 -6.51
C LYS A 297 -26.47 0.24 -5.99
#